data_e2a7eaf607370fe8817845ed05a2c278
#
_entry.id   e2a7eaf607370fe8817845ed05a2c278
#
_cell.length_a   1.000
_cell.length_b   1.000
_cell.length_c   1.000
_cell.angle_alpha   90.00
_cell.angle_beta   90.00
_cell.angle_gamma   90.00
#
_symmetry.space_group_name_H-M   'P 1'
#
loop_
_entity.id
_entity.type
_entity.pdbx_description
1 polymer ?
#
loop_
_entity_poly.entity_id
_entity_poly.type
_entity_poly.pdbx_seq_one_letter_code
_entity_poly.pdbx_strand_id
1 'polypeptide(L)'
;MNGSGGPGTKEKATQVRGLLLSCAFMLSAYGICAQTPSSRRASIEEVLELSQIESITSGIAESLMARVSALAGDLSSEEQTHLRSAMSHGFIQDDLRSDIVEFMSVEADDDLVADVLEKLRTGATSKIRRIEDAYSPSQSLEEYVASVEVSMPSGERVNLIGRWAAARSTGDFYIILAEAERETAHEVLRALRGDAPAFVALSRAEYDREHESQTRMAVLSLLYRFESVSDELLKEAIAEYESESGQWYIETYTFGIAEAVWLAGQRVAHQLSEDIG
;
A
#
# COMPACT_ATOMS: atom_id res chain seq x y z
N MET A 1 1.77 -38.69 13.37
CA MET A 1 1.72 -37.69 12.26
C MET A 1 1.77 -36.33 12.91
N ASN A 2 2.96 -35.78 12.97
CA ASN A 2 3.24 -34.52 13.67
C ASN A 2 3.10 -33.35 12.67
N GLY A 3 2.10 -32.50 12.87
CA GLY A 3 1.94 -31.24 12.15
C GLY A 3 2.84 -30.19 12.78
N SER A 4 3.90 -29.82 12.09
CA SER A 4 4.74 -28.68 12.42
C SER A 4 4.03 -27.38 12.02
N GLY A 5 3.30 -26.76 12.94
CA GLY A 5 2.80 -25.40 12.81
C GLY A 5 3.94 -24.40 12.98
N GLY A 6 4.34 -23.72 11.92
CA GLY A 6 5.38 -22.70 11.96
C GLY A 6 4.99 -21.49 12.82
N PRO A 7 5.92 -20.88 13.55
CA PRO A 7 5.67 -19.80 14.52
C PRO A 7 5.51 -18.40 13.91
N GLY A 8 5.38 -18.27 12.60
CA GLY A 8 5.59 -16.98 11.93
C GLY A 8 4.45 -15.95 11.95
N THR A 9 3.19 -16.34 12.21
CA THR A 9 2.04 -15.46 11.91
C THR A 9 1.48 -14.69 13.11
N LYS A 10 1.64 -15.16 14.33
CA LYS A 10 1.21 -14.41 15.52
C LYS A 10 2.15 -13.25 15.85
N GLU A 11 3.41 -13.42 15.52
CA GLU A 11 4.46 -12.41 15.73
C GLU A 11 4.29 -11.21 14.77
N LYS A 12 3.94 -11.44 13.50
CA LYS A 12 3.77 -10.36 12.51
C LYS A 12 2.61 -9.40 12.85
N ALA A 13 1.46 -9.89 13.28
CA ALA A 13 0.33 -9.00 13.64
C ALA A 13 0.58 -8.18 14.91
N THR A 14 1.37 -8.72 15.85
CA THR A 14 1.80 -7.97 17.06
C THR A 14 2.96 -7.04 16.72
N GLN A 15 3.82 -7.39 15.75
CA GLN A 15 4.88 -6.54 15.24
C GLN A 15 4.33 -5.34 14.46
N VAL A 16 3.28 -5.50 13.64
CA VAL A 16 2.63 -4.39 12.92
C VAL A 16 2.09 -3.34 13.92
N ARG A 17 1.45 -3.78 15.00
CA ARG A 17 1.01 -2.87 16.07
C ARG A 17 2.18 -2.25 16.87
N GLY A 18 3.24 -3.03 17.07
CA GLY A 18 4.47 -2.57 17.74
C GLY A 18 5.30 -1.63 16.84
N LEU A 19 5.32 -1.85 15.52
CA LEU A 19 6.05 -0.99 14.57
C LEU A 19 5.33 0.35 14.37
N LEU A 20 4.03 0.38 14.15
CA LEU A 20 3.29 1.64 14.01
C LEU A 20 3.37 2.49 15.28
N LEU A 21 3.29 1.88 16.47
CA LEU A 21 3.49 2.58 17.74
C LEU A 21 4.95 2.90 18.06
N SER A 22 5.92 2.07 17.62
CA SER A 22 7.35 2.33 17.81
C SER A 22 7.90 3.39 16.86
N CYS A 23 7.46 3.44 15.60
CA CYS A 23 7.88 4.48 14.66
C CYS A 23 7.40 5.86 15.11
N ALA A 24 6.13 5.98 15.56
CA ALA A 24 5.62 7.24 16.12
C ALA A 24 6.38 7.68 17.40
N PHE A 25 6.87 6.74 18.21
CA PHE A 25 7.64 7.06 19.44
C PHE A 25 9.13 7.31 19.17
N MET A 26 9.70 6.73 18.12
CA MET A 26 11.13 6.93 17.76
C MET A 26 11.37 8.26 17.03
N LEU A 27 10.45 8.72 16.20
CA LEU A 27 10.56 10.01 15.51
C LEU A 27 10.46 11.20 16.48
N SER A 28 9.73 11.07 17.59
CA SER A 28 9.69 12.10 18.64
C SER A 28 10.89 12.14 19.58
N ALA A 29 11.75 11.11 19.60
CA ALA A 29 12.91 11.03 20.48
C ALA A 29 14.25 11.37 19.79
N TYR A 30 14.32 11.33 18.46
CA TYR A 30 15.52 11.65 17.70
C TYR A 30 15.32 12.94 16.90
N GLY A 31 15.43 14.06 17.58
CA GLY A 31 15.68 15.38 16.97
C GLY A 31 17.09 15.48 16.36
N ILE A 32 17.60 14.41 15.77
CA ILE A 32 18.82 14.39 14.97
C ILE A 32 18.32 14.10 13.56
N CYS A 33 18.13 15.16 12.76
CA CYS A 33 18.10 15.04 11.31
C CYS A 33 19.45 14.45 10.86
N ALA A 34 19.58 13.13 10.87
CA ALA A 34 20.57 12.48 10.05
C ALA A 34 20.14 12.76 8.62
N GLN A 35 20.76 13.77 8.00
CA GLN A 35 20.55 14.05 6.58
C GLN A 35 20.93 12.78 5.84
N THR A 36 19.93 12.11 5.28
CA THR A 36 20.14 10.99 4.36
C THR A 36 21.09 11.48 3.28
N PRO A 37 22.17 10.75 2.91
CA PRO A 37 23.04 11.18 1.83
C PRO A 37 22.18 11.53 0.60
N SER A 38 22.45 12.67 0.01
CA SER A 38 21.63 13.17 -1.13
C SER A 38 21.51 12.16 -2.27
N SER A 39 22.53 11.31 -2.42
CA SER A 39 22.54 10.22 -3.42
C SER A 39 21.51 9.12 -3.10
N ARG A 40 21.39 8.68 -1.84
CA ARG A 40 20.43 7.66 -1.43
C ARG A 40 19.00 8.15 -1.62
N ARG A 41 18.71 9.37 -1.15
CA ARG A 41 17.39 9.98 -1.34
C ARG A 41 16.99 10.01 -2.82
N ALA A 42 17.89 10.48 -3.70
CA ALA A 42 17.64 10.50 -5.14
C ALA A 42 17.37 9.10 -5.72
N SER A 43 18.08 8.08 -5.24
CA SER A 43 17.86 6.69 -5.66
C SER A 43 16.48 6.18 -5.22
N ILE A 44 16.03 6.49 -4.01
CA ILE A 44 14.69 6.12 -3.52
C ILE A 44 13.60 6.89 -4.28
N GLU A 45 13.81 8.17 -4.57
CA GLU A 45 12.89 8.94 -5.40
C GLU A 45 12.72 8.32 -6.79
N GLU A 46 13.79 7.80 -7.38
CA GLU A 46 13.71 7.05 -8.64
C GLU A 46 13.00 5.70 -8.49
N VAL A 47 13.21 4.97 -7.37
CA VAL A 47 12.44 3.74 -7.07
C VAL A 47 10.94 4.07 -7.07
N LEU A 48 10.51 5.14 -6.43
CA LEU A 48 9.10 5.54 -6.37
C LEU A 48 8.56 5.94 -7.75
N GLU A 49 9.34 6.66 -8.54
CA GLU A 49 8.96 7.03 -9.91
C GLU A 49 8.76 5.79 -10.78
N LEU A 50 9.74 4.88 -10.76
CA LEU A 50 9.65 3.61 -11.48
C LEU A 50 8.53 2.70 -10.95
N SER A 51 8.08 2.87 -9.73
CA SER A 51 6.95 2.15 -9.12
C SER A 51 5.60 2.77 -9.42
N GLN A 52 5.55 3.90 -10.12
CA GLN A 52 4.33 4.64 -10.44
C GLN A 52 3.52 5.01 -9.18
N ILE A 53 4.20 5.44 -8.12
CA ILE A 53 3.60 5.75 -6.81
C ILE A 53 2.41 6.70 -6.93
N GLU A 54 2.47 7.66 -7.84
CA GLU A 54 1.42 8.65 -8.06
C GLU A 54 0.08 8.02 -8.45
N SER A 55 0.09 6.89 -9.18
CA SER A 55 -1.13 6.16 -9.54
C SER A 55 -1.83 5.56 -8.33
N ILE A 56 -1.09 5.25 -7.26
CA ILE A 56 -1.62 4.69 -6.02
C ILE A 56 -2.07 5.81 -5.10
N THR A 57 -1.26 6.87 -4.94
CA THR A 57 -1.54 7.95 -3.99
C THR A 57 -2.62 8.93 -4.46
N SER A 58 -2.84 9.06 -5.78
CA SER A 58 -3.80 10.03 -6.34
C SER A 58 -5.26 9.82 -5.91
N GLY A 59 -5.67 8.59 -5.60
CA GLY A 59 -7.03 8.26 -5.17
C GLY A 59 -7.26 8.26 -3.65
N ILE A 60 -6.18 8.37 -2.86
CA ILE A 60 -6.26 8.20 -1.39
C ILE A 60 -7.10 9.30 -0.74
N ALA A 61 -6.92 10.54 -1.13
CA ALA A 61 -7.69 11.67 -0.57
C ALA A 61 -9.20 11.50 -0.80
N GLU A 62 -9.60 11.03 -1.99
CA GLU A 62 -11.01 10.77 -2.33
C GLU A 62 -11.56 9.58 -1.54
N SER A 63 -10.81 8.49 -1.45
CA SER A 63 -11.13 7.32 -0.64
C SER A 63 -11.34 7.71 0.83
N LEU A 64 -10.42 8.49 1.39
CA LEU A 64 -10.51 8.95 2.77
C LEU A 64 -11.71 9.87 3.01
N MET A 65 -11.99 10.81 2.09
CA MET A 65 -13.18 11.64 2.17
C MET A 65 -14.48 10.82 2.19
N ALA A 66 -14.56 9.79 1.34
CA ALA A 66 -15.70 8.88 1.34
C ALA A 66 -15.84 8.12 2.66
N ARG A 67 -14.72 7.67 3.26
CA ARG A 67 -14.72 6.99 4.55
C ARG A 67 -15.13 7.92 5.70
N VAL A 68 -14.60 9.14 5.76
CA VAL A 68 -15.00 10.14 6.76
C VAL A 68 -16.50 10.42 6.64
N SER A 69 -17.01 10.60 5.43
CA SER A 69 -18.44 10.83 5.18
C SER A 69 -19.30 9.64 5.63
N ALA A 70 -18.85 8.41 5.36
CA ALA A 70 -19.56 7.20 5.78
C ALA A 70 -19.59 7.04 7.31
N LEU A 71 -18.51 7.39 8.00
CA LEU A 71 -18.44 7.37 9.48
C LEU A 71 -19.26 8.46 10.12
N ALA A 72 -19.28 9.66 9.54
CA ALA A 72 -19.99 10.81 10.04
C ALA A 72 -21.52 10.69 9.88
N GLY A 73 -21.99 9.89 8.94
CA GLY A 73 -23.36 9.94 8.45
C GLY A 73 -23.60 11.23 7.65
N ASP A 74 -24.54 12.06 8.12
CA ASP A 74 -24.83 13.33 7.44
C ASP A 74 -23.84 14.43 7.87
N LEU A 75 -23.00 14.87 6.93
CA LEU A 75 -22.17 16.08 7.07
C LEU A 75 -22.96 17.31 6.62
N SER A 76 -22.96 18.37 7.40
CA SER A 76 -23.47 19.67 6.98
C SER A 76 -22.65 20.23 5.81
N SER A 77 -23.21 21.19 5.08
CA SER A 77 -22.49 21.84 3.97
C SER A 77 -21.20 22.57 4.44
N GLU A 78 -21.20 23.07 5.66
CA GLU A 78 -20.05 23.73 6.29
C GLU A 78 -18.96 22.72 6.61
N GLU A 79 -19.29 21.60 7.27
CA GLU A 79 -18.37 20.50 7.56
C GLU A 79 -17.74 19.93 6.28
N GLN A 80 -18.56 19.74 5.23
CA GLN A 80 -18.06 19.29 3.93
C GLN A 80 -17.07 20.27 3.29
N THR A 81 -17.29 21.58 3.48
CA THR A 81 -16.41 22.63 2.97
C THR A 81 -15.08 22.64 3.70
N HIS A 82 -15.11 22.60 5.05
CA HIS A 82 -13.90 22.54 5.88
C HIS A 82 -13.11 21.26 5.59
N LEU A 83 -13.79 20.12 5.56
CA LEU A 83 -13.15 18.83 5.25
C LEU A 83 -12.46 18.85 3.88
N ARG A 84 -13.14 19.35 2.84
CA ARG A 84 -12.58 19.43 1.50
C ARG A 84 -11.36 20.35 1.43
N SER A 85 -11.43 21.51 2.11
CA SER A 85 -10.31 22.44 2.24
C SER A 85 -9.12 21.78 2.93
N ALA A 86 -9.33 21.19 4.10
CA ALA A 86 -8.28 20.53 4.88
C ALA A 86 -7.65 19.36 4.12
N MET A 87 -8.47 18.54 3.43
CA MET A 87 -7.97 17.44 2.59
C MET A 87 -7.05 17.92 1.48
N SER A 88 -7.39 19.03 0.82
CA SER A 88 -6.55 19.61 -0.25
C SER A 88 -5.19 20.11 0.25
N HIS A 89 -5.09 20.46 1.53
CA HIS A 89 -3.83 20.89 2.15
C HIS A 89 -3.04 19.72 2.76
N GLY A 90 -3.71 18.71 3.29
CA GLY A 90 -3.05 17.57 3.94
C GLY A 90 -2.53 16.52 2.95
N PHE A 91 -3.21 16.34 1.80
CA PHE A 91 -2.88 15.32 0.80
C PHE A 91 -2.22 15.91 -0.45
N ILE A 92 -1.18 16.72 -0.25
CA ILE A 92 -0.34 17.22 -1.35
C ILE A 92 0.57 16.07 -1.83
N GLN A 93 0.59 15.81 -3.14
CA GLN A 93 1.33 14.67 -3.72
C GLN A 93 2.83 14.72 -3.42
N ASP A 94 3.43 15.91 -3.47
CA ASP A 94 4.86 16.09 -3.17
C ASP A 94 5.17 15.78 -1.69
N ASP A 95 4.26 16.12 -0.77
CA ASP A 95 4.41 15.81 0.65
C ASP A 95 4.28 14.32 0.91
N LEU A 96 3.28 13.66 0.32
CA LEU A 96 3.13 12.21 0.39
C LEU A 96 4.38 11.49 -0.13
N ARG A 97 4.89 11.92 -1.30
CA ARG A 97 6.12 11.37 -1.86
C ARG A 97 7.30 11.58 -0.93
N SER A 98 7.44 12.77 -0.34
CA SER A 98 8.52 13.08 0.60
C SER A 98 8.45 12.22 1.86
N ASP A 99 7.25 12.02 2.42
CA ASP A 99 7.03 11.17 3.60
C ASP A 99 7.43 9.71 3.31
N ILE A 100 7.06 9.17 2.14
CA ILE A 100 7.43 7.82 1.72
C ILE A 100 8.95 7.70 1.53
N VAL A 101 9.59 8.69 0.89
CA VAL A 101 11.05 8.72 0.71
C VAL A 101 11.75 8.73 2.06
N GLU A 102 11.27 9.52 3.00
CA GLU A 102 11.85 9.60 4.35
C GLU A 102 11.73 8.26 5.06
N PHE A 103 10.54 7.65 5.05
CA PHE A 103 10.33 6.32 5.64
C PHE A 103 11.26 5.26 5.05
N MET A 104 11.31 5.14 3.73
CA MET A 104 12.17 4.16 3.04
C MET A 104 13.65 4.40 3.31
N SER A 105 14.05 5.67 3.52
CA SER A 105 15.45 6.06 3.75
C SER A 105 15.99 5.63 5.11
N VAL A 106 15.14 5.44 6.10
CA VAL A 106 15.54 5.05 7.48
C VAL A 106 16.11 3.62 7.48
N GLU A 107 15.48 2.70 6.76
CA GLU A 107 15.82 1.28 6.70
C GLU A 107 16.67 0.92 5.47
N ALA A 108 17.05 1.92 4.65
CA ALA A 108 17.68 1.69 3.37
C ALA A 108 19.16 1.30 3.50
N ASP A 109 19.51 0.16 2.92
CA ASP A 109 20.88 -0.19 2.56
C ASP A 109 21.15 0.19 1.10
N ASP A 110 22.30 0.81 0.81
CA ASP A 110 22.63 1.30 -0.52
C ASP A 110 22.67 0.18 -1.58
N ASP A 111 23.14 -1.03 -1.17
CA ASP A 111 23.20 -2.19 -2.07
C ASP A 111 21.80 -2.73 -2.37
N LEU A 112 20.90 -2.75 -1.39
CA LEU A 112 19.49 -3.13 -1.59
C LEU A 112 18.78 -2.15 -2.54
N VAL A 113 18.96 -0.86 -2.34
CA VAL A 113 18.38 0.19 -3.20
C VAL A 113 18.89 0.06 -4.64
N ALA A 114 20.21 -0.15 -4.81
CA ALA A 114 20.82 -0.30 -6.13
C ALA A 114 20.28 -1.54 -6.88
N ASP A 115 20.13 -2.67 -6.17
CA ASP A 115 19.59 -3.90 -6.76
C ASP A 115 18.10 -3.76 -7.13
N VAL A 116 17.30 -3.11 -6.28
CA VAL A 116 15.90 -2.77 -6.62
C VAL A 116 15.82 -1.89 -7.88
N LEU A 117 16.66 -0.85 -7.97
CA LEU A 117 16.70 0.03 -9.14
C LEU A 117 17.05 -0.75 -10.41
N GLU A 118 18.02 -1.65 -10.37
CA GLU A 118 18.37 -2.48 -11.53
C GLU A 118 17.17 -3.33 -11.99
N LYS A 119 16.48 -3.98 -11.03
CA LYS A 119 15.28 -4.79 -11.31
C LYS A 119 14.13 -3.95 -11.89
N LEU A 120 13.87 -2.77 -11.33
CA LEU A 120 12.81 -1.88 -11.82
C LEU A 120 13.14 -1.24 -13.17
N ARG A 121 14.41 -1.06 -13.52
CA ARG A 121 14.84 -0.50 -14.83
C ARG A 121 14.87 -1.55 -15.93
N THR A 122 15.42 -2.72 -15.67
CA THR A 122 15.81 -3.69 -16.70
C THR A 122 15.38 -5.13 -16.43
N GLY A 123 14.98 -5.46 -15.22
CA GLY A 123 14.60 -6.80 -14.78
C GLY A 123 13.30 -7.31 -15.39
N ALA A 124 12.89 -8.48 -14.96
CA ALA A 124 11.66 -9.13 -15.40
C ALA A 124 10.43 -8.32 -14.95
N THR A 125 10.47 -7.73 -13.75
CA THR A 125 9.45 -6.82 -13.24
C THR A 125 9.22 -5.62 -14.16
N SER A 126 10.29 -5.00 -14.66
CA SER A 126 10.20 -3.90 -15.63
C SER A 126 9.58 -4.34 -16.97
N LYS A 127 9.92 -5.53 -17.45
CA LYS A 127 9.34 -6.08 -18.68
C LYS A 127 7.85 -6.36 -18.53
N ILE A 128 7.42 -6.93 -17.40
CA ILE A 128 6.00 -7.18 -17.13
C ILE A 128 5.25 -5.85 -17.12
N ARG A 129 5.74 -4.81 -16.42
CA ARG A 129 5.11 -3.51 -16.41
C ARG A 129 4.90 -2.94 -17.82
N ARG A 130 5.90 -3.01 -18.68
CA ARG A 130 5.76 -2.56 -20.08
C ARG A 130 4.68 -3.32 -20.83
N ILE A 131 4.50 -4.60 -20.54
CA ILE A 131 3.42 -5.42 -21.11
C ILE A 131 2.08 -4.94 -20.55
N GLU A 132 1.99 -4.67 -19.23
CA GLU A 132 0.78 -4.12 -18.61
C GLU A 132 0.41 -2.76 -19.17
N ASP A 133 1.37 -1.85 -19.32
CA ASP A 133 1.16 -0.49 -19.87
C ASP A 133 0.69 -0.53 -21.35
N ALA A 134 1.15 -1.52 -22.09
CA ALA A 134 0.75 -1.73 -23.49
C ALA A 134 -0.52 -2.58 -23.63
N TYR A 135 -1.02 -3.17 -22.53
CA TYR A 135 -2.14 -4.09 -22.55
C TYR A 135 -3.45 -3.35 -22.85
N SER A 136 -4.07 -3.75 -23.96
CA SER A 136 -5.42 -3.29 -24.34
C SER A 136 -6.32 -4.52 -24.34
N PRO A 137 -7.13 -4.71 -23.29
CA PRO A 137 -7.94 -5.92 -23.17
C PRO A 137 -8.98 -6.00 -24.30
N SER A 138 -9.16 -7.19 -24.85
CA SER A 138 -10.19 -7.47 -25.86
C SER A 138 -11.59 -7.62 -25.27
N GLN A 139 -11.70 -7.75 -23.96
CA GLN A 139 -12.94 -7.94 -23.19
C GLN A 139 -12.84 -7.20 -21.86
N SER A 140 -13.98 -6.93 -21.23
CA SER A 140 -14.01 -6.38 -19.87
C SER A 140 -13.58 -7.42 -18.81
N LEU A 141 -13.23 -6.98 -17.61
CA LEU A 141 -12.95 -7.90 -16.49
C LEU A 141 -14.17 -8.78 -16.16
N GLU A 142 -15.38 -8.23 -16.25
CA GLU A 142 -16.62 -8.98 -16.01
C GLU A 142 -16.82 -10.10 -17.03
N GLU A 143 -16.59 -9.80 -18.31
CA GLU A 143 -16.64 -10.79 -19.40
C GLU A 143 -15.55 -11.86 -19.21
N TYR A 144 -14.36 -11.45 -18.78
CA TYR A 144 -13.28 -12.38 -18.46
C TYR A 144 -13.66 -13.32 -17.31
N VAL A 145 -14.17 -12.79 -16.20
CA VAL A 145 -14.64 -13.60 -15.06
C VAL A 145 -15.71 -14.60 -15.49
N ALA A 146 -16.70 -14.16 -16.29
CA ALA A 146 -17.71 -15.05 -16.83
C ALA A 146 -17.09 -16.13 -17.76
N SER A 147 -16.05 -15.81 -18.52
CA SER A 147 -15.35 -16.78 -19.38
C SER A 147 -14.56 -17.81 -18.58
N VAL A 148 -13.96 -17.39 -17.45
CA VAL A 148 -13.21 -18.27 -16.54
C VAL A 148 -14.13 -19.31 -15.90
N GLU A 149 -15.39 -19.00 -15.62
CA GLU A 149 -16.37 -19.97 -15.13
C GLU A 149 -16.63 -21.10 -16.16
N VAL A 150 -16.46 -20.81 -17.45
CA VAL A 150 -16.65 -21.77 -18.55
C VAL A 150 -15.36 -22.49 -18.92
N SER A 151 -14.22 -21.79 -18.86
CA SER A 151 -12.90 -22.31 -19.24
C SER A 151 -11.83 -21.79 -18.30
N MET A 152 -11.60 -22.51 -17.21
CA MET A 152 -10.57 -22.16 -16.21
C MET A 152 -9.17 -22.19 -16.86
N PRO A 153 -8.32 -21.18 -16.55
CA PRO A 153 -6.89 -21.27 -16.82
C PRO A 153 -6.28 -22.53 -16.21
N SER A 154 -5.15 -22.99 -16.74
CA SER A 154 -4.49 -24.17 -16.18
C SER A 154 -4.17 -23.96 -14.68
N GLY A 155 -4.25 -25.02 -13.90
CA GLY A 155 -3.91 -24.95 -12.47
C GLY A 155 -2.47 -24.48 -12.23
N GLU A 156 -1.55 -24.77 -13.16
CA GLU A 156 -0.18 -24.27 -13.12
C GLU A 156 -0.13 -22.73 -13.26
N ARG A 157 -0.89 -22.17 -14.20
CA ARG A 157 -1.00 -20.73 -14.40
C ARG A 157 -1.61 -20.03 -13.18
N VAL A 158 -2.68 -20.57 -12.63
CA VAL A 158 -3.32 -20.04 -11.41
C VAL A 158 -2.35 -20.04 -10.24
N ASN A 159 -1.62 -21.14 -10.04
CA ASN A 159 -0.61 -21.24 -8.99
C ASN A 159 0.54 -20.22 -9.18
N LEU A 160 0.98 -20.01 -10.41
CA LEU A 160 2.05 -19.07 -10.72
C LEU A 160 1.62 -17.62 -10.43
N ILE A 161 0.41 -17.24 -10.83
CA ILE A 161 -0.17 -15.94 -10.50
C ILE A 161 -0.38 -15.78 -8.99
N GLY A 162 -0.83 -16.83 -8.30
CA GLY A 162 -0.92 -16.84 -6.84
C GLY A 162 0.43 -16.61 -6.16
N ARG A 163 1.51 -17.23 -6.66
CA ARG A 163 2.87 -16.97 -6.18
C ARG A 163 3.34 -15.54 -6.45
N TRP A 164 3.01 -14.99 -7.61
CA TRP A 164 3.28 -13.58 -7.92
C TRP A 164 2.60 -12.65 -6.91
N ALA A 165 1.29 -12.86 -6.66
CA ALA A 165 0.54 -12.06 -5.69
C ALA A 165 1.12 -12.18 -4.27
N ALA A 166 1.55 -13.38 -3.88
CA ALA A 166 2.19 -13.63 -2.58
C ALA A 166 3.57 -12.98 -2.47
N ALA A 167 4.42 -13.08 -3.51
CA ALA A 167 5.76 -12.49 -3.52
C ALA A 167 5.71 -10.96 -3.40
N ARG A 168 4.65 -10.33 -3.90
CA ARG A 168 4.36 -8.89 -3.78
C ARG A 168 3.57 -8.52 -2.52
N SER A 169 3.26 -9.49 -1.66
CA SER A 169 2.39 -9.27 -0.49
C SER A 169 1.10 -8.52 -0.83
N THR A 170 0.52 -8.79 -2.01
CA THR A 170 -0.57 -7.97 -2.56
C THR A 170 -1.79 -7.94 -1.63
N GLY A 171 -2.12 -9.06 -0.99
CA GLY A 171 -3.20 -9.12 0.01
C GLY A 171 -2.93 -8.24 1.22
N ASP A 172 -1.72 -8.32 1.78
CA ASP A 172 -1.29 -7.52 2.93
C ASP A 172 -1.27 -6.03 2.58
N PHE A 173 -0.78 -5.66 1.38
CA PHE A 173 -0.73 -4.27 0.92
C PHE A 173 -2.11 -3.59 1.01
N TYR A 174 -3.13 -4.21 0.41
CA TYR A 174 -4.48 -3.62 0.42
C TYR A 174 -5.07 -3.52 1.82
N ILE A 175 -4.80 -4.48 2.70
CA ILE A 175 -5.31 -4.43 4.07
C ILE A 175 -4.60 -3.35 4.89
N ILE A 176 -3.28 -3.27 4.80
CA ILE A 176 -2.48 -2.28 5.53
C ILE A 176 -2.91 -0.86 5.10
N LEU A 177 -3.06 -0.63 3.80
CA LEU A 177 -3.55 0.66 3.29
C LEU A 177 -4.97 0.96 3.76
N ALA A 178 -5.88 0.00 3.69
CA ALA A 178 -7.26 0.17 4.15
C ALA A 178 -7.36 0.43 5.66
N GLU A 179 -6.50 -0.20 6.47
CA GLU A 179 -6.42 0.06 7.91
C GLU A 179 -5.86 1.46 8.19
N ALA A 180 -4.80 1.89 7.48
CA ALA A 180 -4.26 3.24 7.59
C ALA A 180 -5.32 4.30 7.24
N GLU A 181 -6.06 4.11 6.15
CA GLU A 181 -7.17 5.00 5.76
C GLU A 181 -8.30 5.00 6.81
N ARG A 182 -8.66 3.84 7.40
CA ARG A 182 -9.71 3.76 8.43
C ARG A 182 -9.29 4.49 9.70
N GLU A 183 -8.08 4.27 10.19
CA GLU A 183 -7.55 4.95 11.36
C GLU A 183 -7.51 6.47 11.13
N THR A 184 -6.96 6.88 9.98
CA THR A 184 -6.90 8.28 9.56
C THR A 184 -8.31 8.91 9.49
N ALA A 185 -9.30 8.20 8.94
CA ALA A 185 -10.67 8.70 8.87
C ALA A 185 -11.29 8.96 10.25
N HIS A 186 -10.99 8.11 11.24
CA HIS A 186 -11.44 8.33 12.63
C HIS A 186 -10.77 9.55 13.26
N GLU A 187 -9.47 9.78 13.04
CA GLU A 187 -8.76 10.97 13.54
C GLU A 187 -9.29 12.25 12.90
N VAL A 188 -9.46 12.26 11.58
CA VAL A 188 -10.02 13.40 10.84
C VAL A 188 -11.45 13.72 11.32
N LEU A 189 -12.30 12.70 11.51
CA LEU A 189 -13.64 12.90 12.02
C LEU A 189 -13.64 13.47 13.45
N ARG A 190 -12.72 13.00 14.30
CA ARG A 190 -12.56 13.52 15.67
C ARG A 190 -12.15 14.99 15.64
N ALA A 191 -11.24 15.40 14.76
CA ALA A 191 -10.85 16.80 14.61
C ALA A 191 -12.01 17.67 14.09
N LEU A 192 -12.84 17.12 13.19
CA LEU A 192 -13.97 17.84 12.59
C LEU A 192 -15.13 18.09 13.58
N ARG A 193 -15.44 17.11 14.46
CA ARG A 193 -16.64 17.13 15.34
C ARG A 193 -16.36 17.14 16.84
N GLY A 194 -15.11 16.98 17.25
CA GLY A 194 -14.71 16.82 18.65
C GLY A 194 -15.04 15.44 19.24
N ASP A 195 -15.92 14.67 18.59
CA ASP A 195 -16.28 13.30 18.96
C ASP A 195 -16.22 12.38 17.74
N ALA A 196 -15.65 11.22 17.91
CA ALA A 196 -15.68 10.14 16.92
C ALA A 196 -15.65 8.80 17.67
N PRO A 197 -16.26 7.75 17.11
CA PRO A 197 -16.07 6.41 17.63
C PRO A 197 -14.57 6.09 17.69
N ALA A 198 -14.16 5.37 18.75
CA ALA A 198 -12.77 4.92 18.81
C ALA A 198 -12.47 4.01 17.62
N PHE A 199 -11.31 4.21 16.98
CA PHE A 199 -10.83 3.27 15.96
C PHE A 199 -10.63 1.90 16.59
N VAL A 200 -11.14 0.88 15.92
CA VAL A 200 -10.95 -0.53 16.28
C VAL A 200 -10.31 -1.23 15.09
N ALA A 201 -9.07 -1.66 15.27
CA ALA A 201 -8.35 -2.44 14.27
C ALA A 201 -9.05 -3.79 14.03
N LEU A 202 -8.86 -4.35 12.84
CA LEU A 202 -9.39 -5.67 12.50
C LEU A 202 -8.93 -6.72 13.53
N SER A 203 -9.86 -7.54 14.00
CA SER A 203 -9.51 -8.74 14.73
C SER A 203 -8.77 -9.71 13.81
N ARG A 204 -8.02 -10.66 14.37
CA ARG A 204 -7.30 -11.66 13.56
C ARG A 204 -8.21 -12.40 12.58
N ALA A 205 -9.40 -12.77 13.00
CA ALA A 205 -10.36 -13.48 12.16
C ALA A 205 -10.92 -12.62 11.02
N GLU A 206 -11.08 -11.32 11.25
CA GLU A 206 -11.48 -10.35 10.22
C GLU A 206 -10.34 -10.12 9.23
N TYR A 207 -9.12 -9.94 9.74
CA TYR A 207 -7.92 -9.83 8.91
C TYR A 207 -7.76 -11.05 7.99
N ASP A 208 -7.84 -12.28 8.53
CA ASP A 208 -7.65 -13.50 7.74
C ASP A 208 -8.72 -13.63 6.63
N ARG A 209 -9.97 -13.26 6.91
CA ARG A 209 -11.05 -13.26 5.90
C ARG A 209 -10.82 -12.20 4.81
N GLU A 210 -10.44 -11.00 5.22
CA GLU A 210 -10.17 -9.92 4.29
C GLU A 210 -8.96 -10.25 3.41
N HIS A 211 -7.89 -10.78 4.00
CA HIS A 211 -6.69 -11.22 3.28
C HIS A 211 -7.03 -12.29 2.23
N GLU A 212 -7.84 -13.30 2.59
CA GLU A 212 -8.28 -14.31 1.62
C GLU A 212 -9.09 -13.67 0.48
N SER A 213 -9.99 -12.75 0.81
CA SER A 213 -10.82 -12.03 -0.16
C SER A 213 -9.97 -11.20 -1.11
N GLN A 214 -9.09 -10.34 -0.58
CA GLN A 214 -8.21 -9.47 -1.36
C GLN A 214 -7.24 -10.27 -2.22
N THR A 215 -6.65 -11.33 -1.68
CA THR A 215 -5.78 -12.22 -2.45
C THR A 215 -6.51 -12.87 -3.62
N ARG A 216 -7.74 -13.35 -3.39
CA ARG A 216 -8.56 -13.95 -4.46
C ARG A 216 -8.88 -12.95 -5.57
N MET A 217 -9.29 -11.74 -5.20
CA MET A 217 -9.57 -10.67 -6.16
C MET A 217 -8.32 -10.26 -6.93
N ALA A 218 -7.18 -10.16 -6.24
CA ALA A 218 -5.90 -9.87 -6.87
C ALA A 218 -5.51 -10.94 -7.89
N VAL A 219 -5.64 -12.23 -7.56
CA VAL A 219 -5.33 -13.33 -8.48
C VAL A 219 -6.22 -13.27 -9.73
N LEU A 220 -7.53 -13.03 -9.58
CA LEU A 220 -8.43 -12.90 -10.72
C LEU A 220 -8.06 -11.71 -11.62
N SER A 221 -7.79 -10.56 -11.03
CA SER A 221 -7.36 -9.36 -11.76
C SER A 221 -6.03 -9.57 -12.47
N LEU A 222 -5.08 -10.24 -11.82
CA LEU A 222 -3.77 -10.54 -12.39
C LEU A 222 -3.84 -11.60 -13.51
N LEU A 223 -4.69 -12.61 -13.39
CA LEU A 223 -4.94 -13.57 -14.48
C LEU A 223 -5.42 -12.85 -15.74
N TYR A 224 -6.32 -11.90 -15.58
CA TYR A 224 -6.82 -11.06 -16.66
C TYR A 224 -5.74 -10.16 -17.26
N ARG A 225 -5.02 -9.40 -16.42
CA ARG A 225 -4.01 -8.43 -16.87
C ARG A 225 -2.78 -9.10 -17.47
N PHE A 226 -2.44 -10.29 -17.00
CA PHE A 226 -1.23 -11.02 -17.40
C PHE A 226 -1.50 -12.08 -18.49
N GLU A 227 -2.63 -12.03 -19.17
CA GLU A 227 -2.96 -13.00 -20.23
C GLU A 227 -1.84 -13.15 -21.26
N SER A 228 -1.17 -12.05 -21.62
CA SER A 228 -0.07 -12.00 -22.58
C SER A 228 1.33 -12.19 -21.97
N VAL A 229 1.46 -12.29 -20.64
CA VAL A 229 2.75 -12.49 -19.97
C VAL A 229 3.11 -13.97 -19.94
N SER A 230 4.31 -14.34 -20.38
CA SER A 230 4.74 -15.75 -20.37
C SER A 230 5.01 -16.25 -18.95
N ASP A 231 4.86 -17.56 -18.75
CA ASP A 231 5.13 -18.20 -17.47
C ASP A 231 6.60 -18.10 -17.06
N GLU A 232 7.53 -18.11 -18.02
CA GLU A 232 8.96 -17.92 -17.79
C GLU A 232 9.24 -16.53 -17.23
N LEU A 233 8.67 -15.49 -17.84
CA LEU A 233 8.85 -14.11 -17.40
C LEU A 233 8.24 -13.88 -16.00
N LEU A 234 7.11 -14.52 -15.71
CA LEU A 234 6.52 -14.49 -14.38
C LEU A 234 7.43 -15.17 -13.33
N LYS A 235 8.03 -16.31 -13.66
CA LYS A 235 8.97 -17.01 -12.76
C LYS A 235 10.20 -16.15 -12.44
N GLU A 236 10.76 -15.49 -13.46
CA GLU A 236 11.87 -14.55 -13.27
C GLU A 236 11.49 -13.39 -12.34
N ALA A 237 10.35 -12.77 -12.58
CA ALA A 237 9.91 -11.64 -11.79
C ALA A 237 9.47 -12.02 -10.35
N ILE A 238 8.92 -13.22 -10.15
CA ILE A 238 8.68 -13.77 -8.81
C ILE A 238 10.02 -13.89 -8.06
N ALA A 239 11.05 -14.42 -8.69
CA ALA A 239 12.38 -14.55 -8.08
C ALA A 239 12.98 -13.18 -7.71
N GLU A 240 12.74 -12.13 -8.51
CA GLU A 240 13.14 -10.76 -8.18
C GLU A 240 12.46 -10.26 -6.90
N TYR A 241 11.15 -10.48 -6.71
CA TYR A 241 10.42 -10.09 -5.51
C TYR A 241 10.73 -11.00 -4.31
N GLU A 242 11.02 -12.28 -4.50
CA GLU A 242 11.40 -13.23 -3.43
C GLU A 242 12.85 -13.00 -2.95
N SER A 243 13.66 -12.17 -3.63
CA SER A 243 15.01 -11.80 -3.19
C SER A 243 14.99 -10.87 -1.97
N GLU A 244 16.11 -10.74 -1.29
CA GLU A 244 16.26 -9.86 -0.12
C GLU A 244 15.87 -8.41 -0.44
N SER A 245 16.39 -7.85 -1.53
CA SER A 245 16.06 -6.50 -1.97
C SER A 245 14.60 -6.35 -2.41
N GLY A 246 14.04 -7.38 -3.05
CA GLY A 246 12.63 -7.40 -3.44
C GLY A 246 11.70 -7.40 -2.23
N GLN A 247 12.01 -8.18 -1.19
CA GLN A 247 11.24 -8.22 0.06
C GLN A 247 11.38 -6.90 0.82
N TRP A 248 12.61 -6.37 0.95
CA TRP A 248 12.84 -5.05 1.52
C TRP A 248 12.00 -3.97 0.80
N TYR A 249 12.03 -3.97 -0.52
CA TYR A 249 11.27 -3.01 -1.32
C TYR A 249 9.76 -3.10 -1.06
N ILE A 250 9.18 -4.30 -1.12
CA ILE A 250 7.74 -4.48 -0.91
C ILE A 250 7.32 -4.06 0.51
N GLU A 251 8.11 -4.43 1.51
CA GLU A 251 7.84 -4.10 2.90
C GLU A 251 7.91 -2.58 3.13
N THR A 252 9.04 -1.95 2.78
CA THR A 252 9.23 -0.52 2.99
C THR A 252 8.31 0.34 2.15
N TYR A 253 7.98 -0.07 0.93
CA TYR A 253 7.02 0.59 0.07
C TYR A 253 5.60 0.55 0.65
N THR A 254 5.16 -0.62 1.13
CA THR A 254 3.84 -0.80 1.72
C THR A 254 3.66 0.04 2.99
N PHE A 255 4.61 -0.06 3.91
CA PHE A 255 4.55 0.69 5.16
C PHE A 255 4.82 2.18 4.96
N GLY A 256 5.67 2.56 4.01
CA GLY A 256 5.89 3.96 3.66
C GLY A 256 4.64 4.67 3.15
N ILE A 257 3.83 3.99 2.32
CA ILE A 257 2.53 4.53 1.89
C ILE A 257 1.57 4.66 3.07
N ALA A 258 1.46 3.64 3.92
CA ALA A 258 0.58 3.68 5.09
C ALA A 258 0.96 4.81 6.06
N GLU A 259 2.25 5.01 6.32
CA GLU A 259 2.78 6.11 7.13
C GLU A 259 2.47 7.48 6.50
N ALA A 260 2.68 7.63 5.19
CA ALA A 260 2.37 8.88 4.49
C ALA A 260 0.87 9.23 4.55
N VAL A 261 -0.02 8.22 4.46
CA VAL A 261 -1.47 8.41 4.65
C VAL A 261 -1.78 8.90 6.06
N TRP A 262 -1.16 8.31 7.07
CA TRP A 262 -1.34 8.71 8.45
C TRP A 262 -0.82 10.13 8.71
N LEU A 263 0.38 10.48 8.23
CA LEU A 263 0.96 11.83 8.35
C LEU A 263 0.09 12.88 7.62
N ALA A 264 -0.41 12.55 6.44
CA ALA A 264 -1.35 13.41 5.72
C ALA A 264 -2.64 13.64 6.52
N GLY A 265 -3.16 12.59 7.15
CA GLY A 265 -4.30 12.69 8.07
C GLY A 265 -4.05 13.59 9.27
N GLN A 266 -2.86 13.55 9.84
CA GLN A 266 -2.47 14.44 10.93
C GLN A 266 -2.44 15.92 10.46
N ARG A 267 -1.95 16.20 9.24
CA ARG A 267 -2.01 17.54 8.64
C ARG A 267 -3.45 18.02 8.46
N VAL A 268 -4.33 17.13 7.96
CA VAL A 268 -5.79 17.42 7.83
C VAL A 268 -6.41 17.72 9.19
N ALA A 269 -6.17 16.88 10.19
CA ALA A 269 -6.73 17.05 11.54
C ALA A 269 -6.25 18.35 12.20
N HIS A 270 -4.99 18.71 12.01
CA HIS A 270 -4.42 19.98 12.49
C HIS A 270 -5.13 21.19 11.86
N GLN A 271 -5.25 21.19 10.52
CA GLN A 271 -5.94 22.25 9.79
C GLN A 271 -7.39 22.42 10.23
N LEU A 272 -8.14 21.31 10.39
CA LEU A 272 -9.52 21.35 10.89
C LEU A 272 -9.60 21.95 12.28
N SER A 273 -8.64 21.65 13.15
CA SER A 273 -8.61 22.21 14.52
C SER A 273 -8.32 23.69 14.53
N GLU A 274 -7.57 24.23 13.58
CA GLU A 274 -7.32 25.66 13.41
C GLU A 274 -8.52 26.40 12.82
N ASP A 275 -9.24 25.78 11.88
CA ASP A 275 -10.38 26.40 11.18
C ASP A 275 -11.66 26.45 12.04
N ILE A 276 -11.80 25.55 13.03
CA ILE A 276 -13.01 25.40 13.85
C ILE A 276 -12.83 26.00 15.26
N GLY A 277 -11.56 26.16 15.74
CA GLY A 277 -11.24 26.71 17.07
C GLY A 277 -11.20 28.21 17.06
#